data_542122b76b82f83cb0ca6fa10f162b09
#
_entry.id   542122b76b82f83cb0ca6fa10f162b09
#
_cell.length_a   1.000
_cell.length_b   1.000
_cell.length_c   1.000
_cell.angle_alpha   90.00
_cell.angle_beta   90.00
_cell.angle_gamma   90.00
#
_symmetry.space_group_name_H-M   'P 1'
#
loop_
_entity.id
_entity.type
_entity.pdbx_description
1 polymer ?
#
loop_
_entity_poly.entity_id
_entity_poly.type
_entity_poly.pdbx_seq_one_letter_code
_entity_poly.pdbx_strand_id
1 'polypeptide(L)'
;MGSARDIVEWCGVPRFLFSDFPLGNSAGKPNDRSSQLATLEQALSLFKSATHPQTTVKSSQVWSEDSSWKEEFQNVAKLSSEEIVKRRAAFDKIKEIGQGVRDSS
;
A
#
# COMPACT_ATOMS: atom_id res chain seq x y z
N MET A 1 7.44 -1.58 -6.12
CA MET A 1 6.78 -2.25 -4.96
C MET A 1 5.43 -1.64 -4.69
N GLY A 2 4.49 -2.43 -4.23
CA GLY A 2 3.13 -1.98 -3.96
C GLY A 2 2.27 -3.07 -3.36
N SER A 3 1.05 -2.71 -2.94
CA SER A 3 0.06 -3.60 -2.32
C SER A 3 -1.24 -3.76 -3.12
N ALA A 4 -1.38 -3.11 -4.27
CA ALA A 4 -2.51 -3.23 -5.18
C ALA A 4 -2.10 -4.01 -6.45
N ARG A 5 -2.04 -5.34 -6.34
CA ARG A 5 -1.52 -6.22 -7.38
C ARG A 5 -2.28 -6.11 -8.70
N ASP A 6 -3.58 -6.15 -8.67
CA ASP A 6 -4.47 -6.11 -9.83
C ASP A 6 -4.29 -4.83 -10.66
N ILE A 7 -4.24 -3.68 -9.99
CA ILE A 7 -4.07 -2.36 -10.64
C ILE A 7 -2.68 -2.26 -11.27
N VAL A 8 -1.65 -2.67 -10.54
CA VAL A 8 -0.26 -2.55 -11.03
C VAL A 8 0.02 -3.50 -12.18
N GLU A 9 -0.47 -4.73 -12.12
CA GLU A 9 -0.36 -5.69 -13.23
C GLU A 9 -1.13 -5.23 -14.47
N TRP A 10 -2.28 -4.64 -14.29
CA TRP A 10 -3.06 -4.04 -15.39
C TRP A 10 -2.26 -2.94 -16.13
N CYS A 11 -1.49 -2.14 -15.40
CA CYS A 11 -0.64 -1.10 -15.99
C CYS A 11 0.56 -1.67 -16.78
N GLY A 12 0.85 -2.97 -16.68
CA GLY A 12 1.91 -3.61 -17.44
C GLY A 12 3.32 -3.22 -17.03
N VAL A 13 3.54 -2.95 -15.73
CA VAL A 13 4.88 -2.59 -15.23
C VAL A 13 5.89 -3.71 -15.46
N PRO A 14 7.16 -3.41 -15.80
CA PRO A 14 8.15 -4.42 -16.15
C PRO A 14 8.56 -5.30 -14.96
N ARG A 15 8.61 -4.74 -13.76
CA ARG A 15 8.96 -5.45 -12.53
C ARG A 15 8.12 -4.95 -11.38
N PHE A 16 7.62 -5.89 -10.57
CA PHE A 16 6.77 -5.55 -9.45
C PHE A 16 7.03 -6.47 -8.25
N LEU A 17 7.33 -5.88 -7.10
CA LEU A 17 7.31 -6.57 -5.82
C LEU A 17 5.95 -6.33 -5.15
N PHE A 18 5.17 -7.38 -5.01
CA PHE A 18 3.87 -7.33 -4.36
C PHE A 18 4.01 -7.62 -2.87
N SER A 19 3.57 -6.70 -2.05
CA SER A 19 3.44 -6.86 -0.59
C SER A 19 1.96 -7.00 -0.24
N ASP A 20 1.57 -8.14 0.30
CA ASP A 20 0.19 -8.39 0.75
C ASP A 20 -0.05 -7.69 2.10
N PHE A 21 0.02 -6.38 2.07
CA PHE A 21 -0.11 -5.47 3.19
C PHE A 21 -1.29 -4.52 2.97
N PRO A 22 -1.80 -3.88 4.04
CA PRO A 22 -2.82 -2.85 3.88
C PRO A 22 -2.37 -1.73 2.94
N LEU A 23 -3.28 -1.21 2.16
CA LEU A 23 -3.01 -0.12 1.22
C LEU A 23 -2.38 1.08 1.95
N GLY A 24 -1.31 1.62 1.38
CA GLY A 24 -0.51 2.65 2.01
C GLY A 24 0.73 2.14 2.77
N ASN A 25 0.87 0.82 2.93
CA ASN A 25 2.00 0.18 3.64
C ASN A 25 2.84 -0.70 2.70
N SER A 26 3.06 -0.26 1.48
CA SER A 26 3.74 -1.04 0.44
C SER A 26 5.24 -1.24 0.67
N ALA A 27 5.85 -0.44 1.54
CA ALA A 27 7.29 -0.48 1.82
C ALA A 27 7.64 -1.09 3.19
N GLY A 28 6.80 -1.97 3.71
CA GLY A 28 6.99 -2.63 4.99
C GLY A 28 6.07 -2.12 6.09
N LYS A 29 6.19 -2.69 7.28
CA LYS A 29 5.37 -2.32 8.42
C LYS A 29 5.78 -0.96 9.00
N PRO A 30 4.82 -0.12 9.47
CA PRO A 30 5.13 1.11 10.19
C PRO A 30 5.99 0.84 11.41
N ASN A 31 6.96 1.71 11.67
CA ASN A 31 7.88 1.64 12.81
C ASN A 31 8.69 0.33 12.91
N ASP A 32 8.77 -0.43 11.83
CA ASP A 32 9.55 -1.67 11.74
C ASP A 32 10.63 -1.52 10.66
N ARG A 33 11.79 -1.03 11.07
CA ARG A 33 12.93 -0.78 10.17
C ARG A 33 13.41 -2.05 9.46
N SER A 34 13.42 -3.19 10.14
CA SER A 34 13.88 -4.44 9.53
C SER A 34 12.93 -4.92 8.44
N SER A 35 11.63 -4.79 8.64
CA SER A 35 10.61 -5.07 7.62
C SER A 35 10.76 -4.15 6.39
N GLN A 36 10.98 -2.86 6.62
CA GLN A 36 11.16 -1.86 5.57
C GLN A 36 12.44 -2.13 4.76
N LEU A 37 13.55 -2.42 5.43
CA LEU A 37 14.81 -2.75 4.79
C LEU A 37 14.71 -4.02 3.97
N ALA A 38 14.10 -5.07 4.49
CA ALA A 38 13.92 -6.33 3.78
C ALA A 38 13.03 -6.16 2.53
N THR A 39 11.99 -5.36 2.61
CA THR A 39 11.14 -5.03 1.46
C THR A 39 11.93 -4.31 0.37
N LEU A 40 12.73 -3.32 0.75
CA LEU A 40 13.57 -2.58 -0.18
C LEU A 40 14.62 -3.47 -0.84
N GLU A 41 15.30 -4.33 -0.08
CA GLU A 41 16.28 -5.29 -0.60
C GLU A 41 15.66 -6.26 -1.60
N GLN A 42 14.47 -6.77 -1.32
CA GLN A 42 13.75 -7.64 -2.25
C GLN A 42 13.37 -6.89 -3.54
N ALA A 43 12.91 -5.65 -3.44
CA ALA A 43 12.59 -4.84 -4.61
C ALA A 43 13.81 -4.58 -5.48
N LEU A 44 14.95 -4.23 -4.89
CA LEU A 44 16.21 -4.01 -5.62
C LEU A 44 16.76 -5.30 -6.23
N SER A 45 16.58 -6.45 -5.59
CA SER A 45 17.02 -7.73 -6.13
C SER A 45 16.28 -8.13 -7.41
N LEU A 46 15.09 -7.61 -7.66
CA LEU A 46 14.36 -7.85 -8.91
C LEU A 46 15.08 -7.31 -10.14
N PHE A 47 15.93 -6.31 -10.01
CA PHE A 47 16.77 -5.83 -11.13
C PHE A 47 17.74 -6.89 -11.63
N LYS A 48 18.14 -7.81 -10.77
CA LYS A 48 19.03 -8.91 -11.13
C LYS A 48 18.28 -10.22 -11.44
N SER A 49 17.21 -10.51 -10.72
CA SER A 49 16.52 -11.79 -10.76
C SER A 49 15.41 -11.88 -11.80
N ALA A 50 14.82 -10.76 -12.20
CA ALA A 50 13.77 -10.74 -13.20
C ALA A 50 14.34 -10.95 -14.61
N THR A 51 13.97 -12.05 -15.26
CA THR A 51 14.45 -12.42 -16.60
C THR A 51 13.46 -12.12 -17.72
N HIS A 52 12.21 -11.80 -17.36
CA HIS A 52 11.10 -11.54 -18.29
C HIS A 52 10.44 -10.21 -17.98
N PRO A 53 9.81 -9.55 -18.98
CA PRO A 53 8.98 -8.37 -18.72
C PRO A 53 7.73 -8.76 -17.93
N GLN A 54 7.13 -7.78 -17.27
CA GLN A 54 5.90 -7.95 -16.46
C GLN A 54 6.03 -9.03 -15.37
N THR A 55 7.20 -9.05 -14.71
CA THR A 55 7.50 -10.00 -13.63
C THR A 55 6.96 -9.48 -12.32
N THR A 56 6.07 -10.23 -11.69
CA THR A 56 5.58 -9.99 -10.33
C THR A 56 6.13 -11.03 -9.37
N VAL A 57 6.74 -10.57 -8.28
CA VAL A 57 7.20 -11.41 -7.18
C VAL A 57 6.47 -11.00 -5.91
N LYS A 58 5.93 -11.97 -5.19
CA LYS A 58 5.32 -11.74 -3.89
C LYS A 58 6.39 -11.62 -2.81
N SER A 59 6.32 -10.57 -2.00
CA SER A 59 7.18 -10.43 -0.82
C SER A 59 7.02 -11.61 0.13
N SER A 60 8.12 -12.06 0.72
CA SER A 60 8.14 -13.10 1.75
C SER A 60 7.58 -12.63 3.10
N GLN A 61 7.37 -11.34 3.26
CA GLN A 61 6.88 -10.77 4.51
C GLN A 61 5.37 -10.90 4.64
N VAL A 62 4.91 -11.06 5.89
CA VAL A 62 3.50 -11.19 6.24
C VAL A 62 3.14 -10.04 7.19
N TRP A 63 2.03 -9.38 6.93
CA TRP A 63 1.52 -8.29 7.77
C TRP A 63 1.11 -8.78 9.15
N SER A 64 0.33 -9.87 9.17
CA SER A 64 -0.18 -10.52 10.37
C SER A 64 -0.45 -11.99 10.06
N GLU A 65 -0.32 -12.88 11.04
CA GLU A 65 -0.69 -14.29 10.90
C GLU A 65 -2.19 -14.47 10.64
N ASP A 66 -3.00 -13.54 11.13
CA ASP A 66 -4.44 -13.48 10.86
C ASP A 66 -4.72 -12.56 9.67
N SER A 67 -5.59 -13.00 8.76
CA SER A 67 -6.01 -12.23 7.58
C SER A 67 -7.25 -11.37 7.80
N SER A 68 -7.76 -11.27 9.02
CA SER A 68 -8.95 -10.48 9.37
C SER A 68 -8.82 -8.99 9.01
N TRP A 69 -7.59 -8.44 9.01
CA TRP A 69 -7.33 -7.07 8.62
C TRP A 69 -7.77 -6.76 7.19
N LYS A 70 -7.78 -7.76 6.29
CA LYS A 70 -8.23 -7.58 4.89
C LYS A 70 -9.71 -7.20 4.82
N GLU A 71 -10.51 -7.77 5.70
CA GLU A 71 -11.94 -7.45 5.77
C GLU A 71 -12.20 -6.05 6.30
N GLU A 72 -11.42 -5.60 7.28
CA GLU A 72 -11.55 -4.26 7.86
C GLU A 72 -11.13 -3.17 6.89
N PHE A 73 -10.01 -3.35 6.21
CA PHE A 73 -9.47 -2.34 5.29
C PHE A 73 -10.21 -2.24 3.96
N GLN A 74 -10.87 -3.30 3.51
CA GLN A 74 -11.50 -3.36 2.19
C GLN A 74 -13.02 -3.28 2.24
N ASN A 75 -13.64 -3.46 3.39
CA ASN A 75 -15.10 -3.54 3.51
C ASN A 75 -15.68 -2.31 4.21
N VAL A 76 -15.98 -1.29 3.42
CA VAL A 76 -16.63 -0.06 3.89
C VAL A 76 -17.99 -0.32 4.56
N ALA A 77 -18.68 -1.41 4.19
CA ALA A 77 -19.96 -1.76 4.77
C ALA A 77 -19.90 -2.19 6.25
N LYS A 78 -18.72 -2.58 6.73
CA LYS A 78 -18.49 -2.90 8.15
C LYS A 78 -18.20 -1.68 9.02
N LEU A 79 -18.01 -0.51 8.42
CA LEU A 79 -17.79 0.72 9.16
C LEU A 79 -19.10 1.23 9.75
N SER A 80 -19.06 1.65 11.02
CA SER A 80 -20.19 2.36 11.62
C SER A 80 -20.41 3.71 10.93
N SER A 81 -21.65 4.21 10.96
CA SER A 81 -21.99 5.51 10.39
C SER A 81 -21.14 6.64 10.99
N GLU A 82 -20.81 6.54 12.27
CA GLU A 82 -19.96 7.51 12.97
C GLU A 82 -18.52 7.49 12.47
N GLU A 83 -17.96 6.31 12.22
CA GLU A 83 -16.62 6.19 11.66
C GLU A 83 -16.52 6.71 10.22
N ILE A 84 -17.55 6.50 9.42
CA ILE A 84 -17.63 7.03 8.05
C ILE A 84 -17.64 8.56 8.08
N VAL A 85 -18.42 9.16 8.95
CA VAL A 85 -18.48 10.62 9.12
C VAL A 85 -17.14 11.16 9.59
N LYS A 86 -16.50 10.51 10.56
CA LYS A 86 -15.19 10.91 11.10
C LYS A 86 -14.09 10.83 10.03
N ARG A 87 -14.05 9.77 9.25
CA ARG A 87 -13.07 9.63 8.16
C ARG A 87 -13.31 10.64 7.04
N ARG A 88 -14.55 10.93 6.71
CA ARG A 88 -14.93 11.94 5.74
C ARG A 88 -14.52 13.34 6.17
N ALA A 89 -14.79 13.69 7.43
CA ALA A 89 -14.37 14.98 8.02
C ALA A 89 -12.83 15.14 8.02
N ALA A 90 -12.10 14.08 8.36
CA ALA A 90 -10.64 14.10 8.33
C ALA A 90 -10.10 14.30 6.88
N PHE A 91 -10.72 13.66 5.91
CA PHE A 91 -10.36 13.82 4.49
C PHE A 91 -10.64 15.24 3.99
N ASP A 92 -11.79 15.82 4.31
CA ASP A 92 -12.16 17.17 3.93
C ASP A 92 -11.19 18.20 4.52
N LYS A 93 -10.78 18.01 5.77
CA LYS A 93 -9.77 18.86 6.42
C LYS A 93 -8.41 18.81 5.71
N ILE A 94 -7.96 17.61 5.30
CA ILE A 94 -6.72 17.44 4.53
C ILE A 94 -6.84 18.14 3.17
N LYS A 95 -7.98 18.04 2.53
CA LYS A 95 -8.26 18.67 1.25
C LYS A 95 -8.23 20.21 1.35
N GLU A 96 -8.80 20.79 2.39
CA GLU A 96 -8.75 22.24 2.67
C GLU A 96 -7.32 22.72 2.87
N ILE A 97 -6.53 22.00 3.66
CA ILE A 97 -5.11 22.31 3.88
C ILE A 97 -4.34 22.26 2.54
N GLY A 98 -4.56 21.22 1.76
CA GLY A 98 -3.91 21.07 0.46
C GLY A 98 -4.29 22.17 -0.54
N GLN A 99 -5.54 22.65 -0.47
CA GLN A 99 -6.01 23.75 -1.29
C GLN A 99 -5.38 25.08 -0.85
N GLY A 100 -5.30 25.33 0.45
CA GLY A 100 -4.65 26.52 1.02
C GLY A 100 -3.16 26.60 0.65
N VAL A 101 -2.45 25.48 0.65
CA VAL A 101 -1.04 25.44 0.21
C VAL A 101 -0.91 25.74 -1.28
N ARG A 102 -1.83 25.25 -2.11
CA ARG A 102 -1.82 25.50 -3.56
C ARG A 102 -2.13 26.97 -3.88
N ASP A 103 -3.05 27.59 -3.16
CA ASP A 103 -3.45 28.99 -3.37
C ASP A 103 -2.40 29.97 -2.83
N SER A 104 -1.51 29.55 -1.91
CA SER A 104 -0.44 30.36 -1.36
C SER A 104 0.89 30.26 -2.12
N SER A 105 0.97 29.41 -3.11
CA SER A 105 2.15 29.26 -4.01
C SER A 105 1.87 29.85 -5.43
#